data_cd585f03c9de045b2921c91c4d1167d9
#
_entry.id   cd585f03c9de045b2921c91c4d1167d9
#
_cell.length_a   1.000
_cell.length_b   1.000
_cell.length_c   1.000
_cell.angle_alpha   90.00
_cell.angle_beta   90.00
_cell.angle_gamma   90.00
#
_symmetry.space_group_name_H-M   'P 1'
#
loop_
_entity.id
_entity.type
_entity.pdbx_description
1 polymer ?
#
loop_
_entity_poly.entity_id
_entity_poly.type
_entity_poly.pdbx_seq_one_letter_code
_entity_poly.pdbx_strand_id
1 'polypeptide(L)'
;MLIVSTYNSDSKTEKCWFESSNVFYSEFIEDEITNEGDLFITFNNGATYKYKKVQLTPDYVMFKHGGLEGSHGKALNTHIKPKYEFEKMDTKDINLLIQEKNNVIKKNQTTQISKTYFISGHRNITETEFEKYKNSIKKVLEKEPDAIFVVGDYHGVDIMAQNYLLDELNVEPNQVIVYHMFESPRNVNPKVIKMVGGFESDEERDAAMTANSSKDIAFVKDHTKLSGTAQNILRRMLL
;
A
#
# COMPACT_ATOMS: atom_id res chain seq x y z
N MET A 1 -11.31 2.25 5.59
CA MET A 1 -9.85 2.35 5.42
C MET A 1 -9.15 1.42 6.41
N LEU A 2 -8.04 0.76 6.02
CA LEU A 2 -7.18 0.03 6.98
C LEU A 2 -6.53 1.05 7.92
N ILE A 3 -6.68 0.87 9.23
CA ILE A 3 -6.09 1.76 10.25
C ILE A 3 -4.69 1.28 10.61
N VAL A 4 -4.57 0.01 10.99
CA VAL A 4 -3.32 -0.62 11.43
C VAL A 4 -3.39 -2.13 11.22
N SER A 5 -2.24 -2.75 10.96
CA SER A 5 -2.10 -4.20 10.95
C SER A 5 -0.88 -4.65 11.75
N THR A 6 -0.89 -5.93 12.16
CA THR A 6 0.25 -6.63 12.74
C THR A 6 0.36 -8.01 12.11
N TYR A 7 1.59 -8.50 11.95
CA TYR A 7 1.86 -9.86 11.51
C TYR A 7 2.74 -10.57 12.54
N ASN A 8 2.36 -11.78 12.89
CA ASN A 8 3.14 -12.67 13.74
C ASN A 8 3.69 -13.82 12.88
N SER A 9 5.01 -13.85 12.70
CA SER A 9 5.69 -14.84 11.86
C SER A 9 5.60 -16.27 12.42
N ASP A 10 5.53 -16.44 13.75
CA ASP A 10 5.53 -17.76 14.39
C ASP A 10 4.16 -18.43 14.22
N SER A 11 3.07 -17.66 14.36
CA SER A 11 1.70 -18.15 14.19
C SER A 11 1.14 -17.93 12.79
N LYS A 12 1.91 -17.33 11.88
CA LYS A 12 1.46 -16.96 10.54
C LYS A 12 0.15 -16.20 10.53
N THR A 13 -0.04 -15.32 11.52
CA THR A 13 -1.30 -14.63 11.76
C THR A 13 -1.15 -13.15 11.48
N GLU A 14 -1.99 -12.62 10.60
CA GLU A 14 -2.15 -11.20 10.39
C GLU A 14 -3.45 -10.69 11.01
N LYS A 15 -3.35 -9.61 11.79
CA LYS A 15 -4.48 -8.92 12.40
C LYS A 15 -4.60 -7.53 11.82
N CYS A 16 -5.81 -7.13 11.43
CA CYS A 16 -6.10 -5.85 10.81
C CYS A 16 -7.29 -5.15 11.49
N TRP A 17 -7.19 -3.83 11.69
CA TRP A 17 -8.28 -2.98 12.19
C TRP A 17 -8.66 -1.94 11.14
N PHE A 18 -9.96 -1.75 10.95
CA PHE A 18 -10.50 -0.94 9.86
C PHE A 18 -11.36 0.21 10.37
N GLU A 19 -11.31 1.33 9.66
CA GLU A 19 -12.34 2.36 9.68
C GLU A 19 -13.31 2.07 8.55
N SER A 20 -14.41 1.38 8.89
CA SER A 20 -15.45 0.95 7.95
C SER A 20 -16.81 1.00 8.62
N SER A 21 -17.86 1.24 7.84
CA SER A 21 -19.24 1.23 8.33
C SER A 21 -19.69 -0.12 8.88
N ASN A 22 -19.07 -1.21 8.43
CA ASN A 22 -19.48 -2.57 8.77
C ASN A 22 -18.39 -3.41 9.42
N VAL A 23 -17.19 -3.43 8.83
CA VAL A 23 -16.08 -4.29 9.27
C VAL A 23 -15.20 -3.54 10.26
N PHE A 24 -15.00 -4.10 11.45
CA PHE A 24 -14.14 -3.54 12.48
C PHE A 24 -12.74 -4.16 12.48
N TYR A 25 -12.67 -5.48 12.37
CA TYR A 25 -11.44 -6.25 12.56
C TYR A 25 -11.41 -7.48 11.66
N SER A 26 -10.23 -7.88 11.25
CA SER A 26 -10.00 -9.21 10.67
C SER A 26 -8.73 -9.85 11.24
N GLU A 27 -8.72 -11.18 11.18
CA GLU A 27 -7.59 -12.02 11.51
C GLU A 27 -7.45 -13.06 10.41
N PHE A 28 -6.29 -13.12 9.77
CA PHE A 28 -5.98 -14.09 8.72
C PHE A 28 -4.89 -15.02 9.23
N ILE A 29 -5.18 -16.30 9.26
CA ILE A 29 -4.25 -17.36 9.68
C ILE A 29 -3.84 -18.12 8.43
N GLU A 30 -2.61 -17.88 7.98
CA GLU A 30 -2.05 -18.44 6.76
C GLU A 30 -1.69 -19.92 6.95
N ASP A 31 -2.00 -20.74 5.96
CA ASP A 31 -1.51 -22.11 5.88
C ASP A 31 -0.04 -22.13 5.41
N GLU A 32 0.79 -22.95 6.05
CA GLU A 32 2.24 -22.95 5.80
C GLU A 32 2.65 -23.48 4.41
N ILE A 33 1.76 -24.22 3.74
CA ILE A 33 2.08 -24.98 2.53
C ILE A 33 1.39 -24.39 1.30
N THR A 34 0.20 -23.81 1.52
CA THR A 34 -0.65 -23.32 0.43
C THR A 34 -0.72 -21.79 0.46
N ASN A 35 -1.12 -21.19 -0.66
CA ASN A 35 -1.42 -19.77 -0.71
C ASN A 35 -2.86 -19.48 -0.22
N GLU A 36 -3.27 -20.14 0.86
CA GLU A 36 -4.60 -20.07 1.46
C GLU A 36 -4.52 -19.83 2.95
N GLY A 37 -5.65 -19.50 3.57
CA GLY A 37 -5.74 -19.36 5.02
C GLY A 37 -7.18 -19.25 5.51
N ASP A 38 -7.34 -19.28 6.82
CA ASP A 38 -8.61 -19.04 7.49
C ASP A 38 -8.75 -17.54 7.81
N LEU A 39 -9.81 -16.93 7.28
CA LEU A 39 -10.09 -15.51 7.48
C LEU A 39 -11.26 -15.32 8.47
N PHE A 40 -10.96 -14.70 9.60
CA PHE A 40 -11.96 -14.26 10.57
C PHE A 40 -12.28 -12.79 10.35
N ILE A 41 -13.57 -12.47 10.25
CA ILE A 41 -14.04 -11.09 10.09
C ILE A 41 -14.99 -10.77 11.23
N THR A 42 -14.66 -9.71 11.98
CA THR A 42 -15.50 -9.18 13.06
C THR A 42 -16.13 -7.86 12.61
N PHE A 43 -17.44 -7.80 12.68
CA PHE A 43 -18.22 -6.61 12.37
C PHE A 43 -18.29 -5.63 13.56
N ASN A 44 -18.73 -4.40 13.31
CA ASN A 44 -18.82 -3.34 14.35
C ASN A 44 -19.72 -3.72 15.55
N ASN A 45 -20.62 -4.67 15.38
CA ASN A 45 -21.48 -5.20 16.44
C ASN A 45 -20.88 -6.41 17.18
N GLY A 46 -19.62 -6.78 16.89
CA GLY A 46 -18.92 -7.92 17.47
C GLY A 46 -19.21 -9.27 16.80
N ALA A 47 -20.22 -9.38 15.94
CA ALA A 47 -20.50 -10.62 15.21
C ALA A 47 -19.28 -11.04 14.38
N THR A 48 -18.84 -12.28 14.56
CA THR A 48 -17.64 -12.80 13.92
C THR A 48 -17.97 -14.00 13.02
N TYR A 49 -17.35 -14.04 11.85
CA TYR A 49 -17.49 -15.12 10.88
C TYR A 49 -16.11 -15.59 10.44
N LYS A 50 -15.95 -16.91 10.33
CA LYS A 50 -14.77 -17.57 9.80
C LYS A 50 -15.04 -18.01 8.36
N TYR A 51 -14.23 -17.57 7.43
CA TYR A 51 -14.19 -18.02 6.03
C TYR A 51 -13.02 -18.97 5.86
N LYS A 52 -13.26 -20.15 5.26
CA LYS A 52 -12.27 -21.23 5.16
C LYS A 52 -11.52 -21.18 3.82
N LYS A 53 -10.23 -21.51 3.85
CA LYS A 53 -9.37 -21.63 2.66
C LYS A 53 -9.42 -20.43 1.73
N VAL A 54 -9.41 -19.23 2.31
CA VAL A 54 -9.37 -17.98 1.55
C VAL A 54 -8.00 -17.85 0.90
N GLN A 55 -7.99 -17.61 -0.42
CA GLN A 55 -6.75 -17.35 -1.15
C GLN A 55 -6.10 -16.06 -0.63
N LEU A 56 -4.82 -16.15 -0.24
CA LEU A 56 -4.06 -14.99 0.21
C LEU A 56 -4.03 -13.93 -0.90
N THR A 57 -3.67 -14.36 -2.11
CA THR A 57 -3.65 -13.52 -3.31
C THR A 57 -4.55 -14.13 -4.38
N PRO A 58 -5.50 -13.38 -4.98
CA PRO A 58 -5.74 -11.94 -4.75
C PRO A 58 -6.77 -11.63 -3.65
N ASP A 59 -7.54 -12.58 -3.18
CA ASP A 59 -8.84 -12.33 -2.52
C ASP A 59 -8.70 -11.69 -1.13
N TYR A 60 -7.85 -12.25 -0.24
CA TYR A 60 -7.61 -11.62 1.06
C TYR A 60 -6.93 -10.25 0.93
N VAL A 61 -5.95 -10.14 0.06
CA VAL A 61 -5.26 -8.87 -0.18
C VAL A 61 -6.23 -7.80 -0.69
N MET A 62 -7.11 -8.13 -1.62
CA MET A 62 -8.15 -7.21 -2.11
C MET A 62 -9.12 -6.81 -0.99
N PHE A 63 -9.56 -7.75 -0.15
CA PHE A 63 -10.40 -7.45 1.00
C PHE A 63 -9.68 -6.52 1.99
N LYS A 64 -8.45 -6.85 2.39
CA LYS A 64 -7.64 -6.11 3.36
C LYS A 64 -7.47 -4.63 2.98
N HIS A 65 -7.35 -4.34 1.70
CA HIS A 65 -7.16 -2.96 1.19
C HIS A 65 -8.45 -2.29 0.70
N GLY A 66 -9.61 -2.95 0.86
CA GLY A 66 -10.91 -2.39 0.49
C GLY A 66 -11.23 -2.48 -1.01
N GLY A 67 -10.51 -3.34 -1.74
CA GLY A 67 -10.64 -3.48 -3.18
C GLY A 67 -10.18 -2.22 -3.92
N LEU A 68 -10.49 -2.14 -5.21
CA LEU A 68 -10.18 -0.97 -6.05
C LEU A 68 -10.95 0.29 -5.66
N GLU A 69 -12.06 0.14 -4.92
CA GLU A 69 -12.95 1.25 -4.52
C GLU A 69 -12.69 1.75 -3.09
N GLY A 70 -11.72 1.20 -2.38
CA GLY A 70 -11.38 1.58 -1.00
C GLY A 70 -12.46 1.23 0.04
N SER A 71 -13.38 0.29 -0.28
CA SER A 71 -14.50 -0.10 0.58
C SER A 71 -14.40 -1.57 1.03
N HIS A 72 -14.10 -1.80 2.31
CA HIS A 72 -13.99 -3.15 2.87
C HIS A 72 -15.31 -3.93 2.82
N GLY A 73 -16.45 -3.25 2.98
CA GLY A 73 -17.78 -3.86 2.84
C GLY A 73 -18.04 -4.35 1.41
N LYS A 74 -17.68 -3.56 0.39
CA LYS A 74 -17.80 -3.96 -1.01
C LYS A 74 -16.79 -5.07 -1.34
N ALA A 75 -15.54 -4.93 -0.92
CA ALA A 75 -14.51 -5.95 -1.13
C ALA A 75 -14.91 -7.30 -0.50
N LEU A 76 -15.46 -7.29 0.72
CA LEU A 76 -16.01 -8.49 1.37
C LEU A 76 -17.10 -9.14 0.51
N ASN A 77 -18.04 -8.35 0.00
CA ASN A 77 -19.16 -8.86 -0.80
C ASN A 77 -18.72 -9.35 -2.19
N THR A 78 -17.63 -8.80 -2.75
CA THR A 78 -17.14 -9.14 -4.09
C THR A 78 -16.13 -10.28 -4.08
N HIS A 79 -15.18 -10.26 -3.15
CA HIS A 79 -14.02 -11.16 -3.17
C HIS A 79 -14.12 -12.33 -2.18
N ILE A 80 -14.89 -12.19 -1.08
CA ILE A 80 -14.90 -13.19 -0.02
C ILE A 80 -16.25 -13.96 0.01
N LYS A 81 -17.36 -13.27 0.30
CA LYS A 81 -18.66 -13.94 0.51
C LYS A 81 -19.14 -14.84 -0.62
N PRO A 82 -18.98 -14.48 -1.89
CA PRO A 82 -19.48 -15.33 -2.99
C PRO A 82 -18.65 -16.57 -3.23
N LYS A 83 -17.40 -16.62 -2.74
CA LYS A 83 -16.40 -17.63 -3.11
C LYS A 83 -16.13 -18.65 -2.02
N TYR A 84 -16.29 -18.27 -0.75
CA TYR A 84 -15.82 -19.05 0.38
C TYR A 84 -16.95 -19.46 1.31
N GLU A 85 -16.90 -20.73 1.76
CA GLU A 85 -17.76 -21.21 2.84
C GLU A 85 -17.43 -20.50 4.15
N PHE A 86 -18.46 -20.24 4.94
CA PHE A 86 -18.29 -19.58 6.23
C PHE A 86 -19.09 -20.25 7.35
N GLU A 87 -18.61 -20.04 8.56
CA GLU A 87 -19.32 -20.40 9.78
C GLU A 87 -19.36 -19.21 10.74
N LYS A 88 -20.46 -19.11 11.51
CA LYS A 88 -20.60 -18.08 12.54
C LYS A 88 -19.81 -18.51 13.78
N MET A 89 -19.00 -17.61 14.29
CA MET A 89 -18.19 -17.79 15.50
C MET A 89 -18.84 -17.05 16.69
N ASP A 90 -18.28 -17.27 17.87
CA ASP A 90 -18.65 -16.49 19.05
C ASP A 90 -18.37 -15.00 18.85
N THR A 91 -19.23 -14.18 19.45
CA THR A 91 -19.10 -12.72 19.36
C THR A 91 -17.83 -12.25 20.08
N LYS A 92 -16.99 -11.46 19.42
CA LYS A 92 -15.79 -10.85 20.04
C LYS A 92 -16.16 -9.57 20.79
N ASP A 93 -15.49 -9.33 21.90
CA ASP A 93 -15.61 -8.08 22.67
C ASP A 93 -14.86 -6.96 21.92
N ILE A 94 -15.65 -6.00 21.41
CA ILE A 94 -15.13 -4.85 20.66
C ILE A 94 -14.22 -3.97 21.53
N ASN A 95 -14.49 -3.84 22.85
CA ASN A 95 -13.65 -3.01 23.72
C ASN A 95 -12.24 -3.59 23.85
N LEU A 96 -12.12 -4.91 23.95
CA LEU A 96 -10.81 -5.58 23.97
C LEU A 96 -10.06 -5.36 22.65
N LEU A 97 -10.75 -5.47 21.52
CA LEU A 97 -10.16 -5.20 20.21
C LEU A 97 -9.75 -3.74 20.03
N ILE A 98 -10.47 -2.78 20.62
CA ILE A 98 -10.09 -1.36 20.65
C ILE A 98 -8.81 -1.16 21.47
N GLN A 99 -8.71 -1.79 22.66
CA GLN A 99 -7.50 -1.70 23.48
C GLN A 99 -6.29 -2.28 22.75
N GLU A 100 -6.42 -3.46 22.14
CA GLU A 100 -5.36 -4.09 21.35
C GLU A 100 -4.93 -3.16 20.18
N LYS A 101 -5.87 -2.61 19.42
CA LYS A 101 -5.60 -1.62 18.37
C LYS A 101 -4.77 -0.44 18.89
N ASN A 102 -5.18 0.15 20.00
CA ASN A 102 -4.51 1.33 20.57
C ASN A 102 -3.08 1.01 21.02
N ASN A 103 -2.84 -0.18 21.57
CA ASN A 103 -1.50 -0.64 21.94
C ASN A 103 -0.59 -0.81 20.71
N VAL A 104 -1.13 -1.35 19.63
CA VAL A 104 -0.40 -1.48 18.35
C VAL A 104 -0.06 -0.10 17.78
N ILE A 105 -1.00 0.84 17.76
CA ILE A 105 -0.77 2.21 17.30
C ILE A 105 0.32 2.88 18.13
N LYS A 106 0.28 2.78 19.47
CA LYS A 106 1.31 3.34 20.36
C LYS A 106 2.69 2.74 20.08
N LYS A 107 2.78 1.43 19.92
CA LYS A 107 4.04 0.74 19.60
C LYS A 107 4.62 1.21 18.28
N ASN A 108 3.78 1.41 17.26
CA ASN A 108 4.20 1.90 15.95
C ASN A 108 4.61 3.38 15.95
N GLN A 109 4.02 4.21 16.82
CA GLN A 109 4.40 5.62 17.00
C GLN A 109 5.77 5.80 17.66
N THR A 110 6.22 4.85 18.46
CA THR A 110 7.54 4.89 19.12
C THR A 110 8.68 4.56 18.17
N THR A 111 8.37 3.98 17.00
CA THR A 111 9.34 3.74 15.94
C THR A 111 9.10 4.79 14.83
N GLN A 112 9.63 6.01 15.01
CA GLN A 112 9.69 7.01 13.92
C GLN A 112 10.67 6.53 12.85
N ILE A 113 10.19 5.61 12.01
CA ILE A 113 10.84 5.33 10.73
C ILE A 113 10.43 6.48 9.82
N SER A 114 11.40 7.24 9.34
CA SER A 114 11.23 8.23 8.27
C SER A 114 10.37 7.62 7.17
N LYS A 115 9.20 8.20 6.89
CA LYS A 115 8.26 7.62 5.94
C LYS A 115 8.75 7.87 4.53
N THR A 116 8.93 6.80 3.80
CA THR A 116 9.36 6.83 2.41
C THR A 116 8.17 6.55 1.50
N TYR A 117 7.97 7.40 0.50
CA TYR A 117 6.85 7.36 -0.43
C TYR A 117 7.32 7.00 -1.84
N PHE A 118 6.78 5.94 -2.42
CA PHE A 118 7.00 5.59 -3.81
C PHE A 118 6.01 6.33 -4.71
N ILE A 119 6.49 7.20 -5.59
CA ILE A 119 5.68 7.87 -6.60
C ILE A 119 5.74 7.04 -7.87
N SER A 120 4.62 6.46 -8.28
CA SER A 120 4.52 5.69 -9.51
C SER A 120 3.34 6.12 -10.36
N GLY A 121 3.48 6.04 -11.69
CA GLY A 121 2.40 6.47 -12.57
C GLY A 121 2.64 6.16 -14.05
N HIS A 122 1.75 6.69 -14.86
CA HIS A 122 1.74 6.42 -16.29
C HIS A 122 2.79 7.23 -17.06
N ARG A 123 3.31 6.64 -18.12
CA ARG A 123 4.26 7.26 -19.06
C ARG A 123 3.64 8.42 -19.82
N ASN A 124 2.38 8.25 -20.24
CA ASN A 124 1.60 9.26 -20.95
C ASN A 124 0.63 9.92 -19.98
N ILE A 125 1.00 11.07 -19.46
CA ILE A 125 0.22 11.86 -18.51
C ILE A 125 0.23 13.33 -18.95
N THR A 126 -0.90 14.00 -18.81
CA THR A 126 -1.03 15.44 -19.03
C THR A 126 -0.73 16.20 -17.73
N GLU A 127 -0.43 17.51 -17.84
CA GLU A 127 -0.28 18.39 -16.67
C GLU A 127 -1.52 18.37 -15.77
N THR A 128 -2.72 18.41 -16.38
CA THR A 128 -3.97 18.35 -15.62
C THR A 128 -4.14 17.05 -14.82
N GLU A 129 -3.72 15.93 -15.40
CA GLU A 129 -3.76 14.65 -14.68
C GLU A 129 -2.69 14.59 -13.58
N PHE A 130 -1.55 15.24 -13.78
CA PHE A 130 -0.46 15.30 -12.82
C PHE A 130 -0.83 16.15 -11.57
N GLU A 131 -1.80 17.05 -11.65
CA GLU A 131 -2.27 17.82 -10.49
C GLU A 131 -2.70 16.95 -9.29
N LYS A 132 -3.19 15.74 -9.53
CA LYS A 132 -3.51 14.78 -8.46
C LYS A 132 -2.25 14.38 -7.67
N TYR A 133 -1.13 14.19 -8.37
CA TYR A 133 0.16 13.89 -7.74
C TYR A 133 0.67 15.11 -6.96
N LYS A 134 0.63 16.30 -7.55
CA LYS A 134 1.02 17.55 -6.88
C LYS A 134 0.27 17.73 -5.56
N ASN A 135 -1.05 17.55 -5.59
CA ASN A 135 -1.88 17.66 -4.39
C ASN A 135 -1.54 16.60 -3.32
N SER A 136 -1.25 15.37 -3.74
CA SER A 136 -0.88 14.30 -2.81
C SER A 136 0.50 14.53 -2.20
N ILE A 137 1.47 14.95 -2.99
CA ILE A 137 2.84 15.29 -2.53
C ILE A 137 2.78 16.44 -1.53
N LYS A 138 2.04 17.52 -1.81
CA LYS A 138 1.86 18.64 -0.87
C LYS A 138 1.29 18.19 0.47
N LYS A 139 0.22 17.39 0.46
CA LYS A 139 -0.40 16.85 1.68
C LYS A 139 0.56 15.97 2.49
N VAL A 140 1.46 15.26 1.81
CA VAL A 140 2.51 14.48 2.49
C VAL A 140 3.48 15.44 3.18
N LEU A 141 4.03 16.41 2.48
CA LEU A 141 5.01 17.36 3.02
C LEU A 141 4.44 18.27 4.12
N GLU A 142 3.15 18.60 4.07
CA GLU A 142 2.47 19.33 5.14
C GLU A 142 2.44 18.55 6.47
N LYS A 143 2.36 17.22 6.40
CA LYS A 143 2.29 16.34 7.58
C LYS A 143 3.65 15.79 7.99
N GLU A 144 4.51 15.57 7.03
CA GLU A 144 5.81 14.91 7.16
C GLU A 144 6.84 15.69 6.33
N PRO A 145 7.36 16.85 6.82
CA PRO A 145 8.29 17.69 6.05
C PRO A 145 9.60 16.98 5.68
N ASP A 146 9.96 15.94 6.43
CA ASP A 146 11.15 15.10 6.26
C ASP A 146 10.87 13.83 5.43
N ALA A 147 9.71 13.72 4.78
CA ALA A 147 9.36 12.58 3.93
C ALA A 147 10.41 12.36 2.83
N ILE A 148 10.73 11.10 2.58
CA ILE A 148 11.60 10.67 1.47
C ILE A 148 10.72 10.20 0.31
N PHE A 149 11.08 10.59 -0.90
CA PHE A 149 10.38 10.20 -2.11
C PHE A 149 11.27 9.30 -2.97
N VAL A 150 10.76 8.14 -3.30
CA VAL A 150 11.37 7.19 -4.25
C VAL A 150 10.66 7.32 -5.59
N VAL A 151 11.40 7.55 -6.65
CA VAL A 151 10.86 7.86 -7.98
C VAL A 151 11.66 7.08 -9.03
N GLY A 152 11.00 6.66 -10.12
CA GLY A 152 11.67 6.05 -11.27
C GLY A 152 12.38 7.08 -12.16
N ASP A 153 12.95 6.57 -13.26
CA ASP A 153 13.72 7.33 -14.24
C ASP A 153 13.04 7.40 -15.62
N TYR A 154 11.76 7.06 -15.73
CA TYR A 154 11.07 7.07 -17.01
C TYR A 154 10.46 8.45 -17.33
N HIS A 155 9.99 8.63 -18.58
CA HIS A 155 9.21 9.82 -18.92
C HIS A 155 7.80 9.75 -18.29
N GLY A 156 7.07 10.87 -18.26
CA GLY A 156 5.76 10.98 -17.62
C GLY A 156 5.87 11.25 -16.12
N VAL A 157 5.14 10.49 -15.27
CA VAL A 157 5.05 10.78 -13.84
C VAL A 157 6.42 10.84 -13.17
N ASP A 158 7.36 9.96 -13.54
CA ASP A 158 8.65 9.87 -12.87
C ASP A 158 9.43 11.19 -12.97
N ILE A 159 9.68 11.70 -14.19
CA ILE A 159 10.41 12.95 -14.35
C ILE A 159 9.61 14.19 -13.90
N MET A 160 8.28 14.18 -14.08
CA MET A 160 7.43 15.27 -13.62
C MET A 160 7.48 15.38 -12.08
N ALA A 161 7.48 14.24 -11.37
CA ALA A 161 7.58 14.22 -9.92
C ALA A 161 8.95 14.70 -9.42
N GLN A 162 10.06 14.30 -10.07
CA GLN A 162 11.38 14.81 -9.75
C GLN A 162 11.45 16.33 -9.89
N ASN A 163 10.97 16.87 -11.02
CA ASN A 163 10.97 18.31 -11.30
C ASN A 163 10.07 19.05 -10.28
N TYR A 164 8.90 18.54 -10.01
CA TYR A 164 7.97 19.15 -9.07
C TYR A 164 8.55 19.22 -7.64
N LEU A 165 9.13 18.13 -7.17
CA LEU A 165 9.77 18.07 -5.85
C LEU A 165 10.96 19.03 -5.74
N LEU A 166 11.87 19.00 -6.72
CA LEU A 166 13.16 19.67 -6.64
C LEU A 166 13.15 21.10 -7.16
N ASP A 167 12.33 21.41 -8.17
CA ASP A 167 12.33 22.72 -8.83
C ASP A 167 11.18 23.62 -8.37
N GLU A 168 9.98 23.06 -8.12
CA GLU A 168 8.83 23.85 -7.69
C GLU A 168 8.69 23.89 -6.16
N LEU A 169 8.83 22.76 -5.47
CA LEU A 169 8.69 22.69 -4.01
C LEU A 169 10.01 22.90 -3.26
N ASN A 170 11.15 22.87 -3.94
CA ASN A 170 12.49 22.99 -3.36
C ASN A 170 12.72 22.01 -2.20
N VAL A 171 12.24 20.78 -2.36
CA VAL A 171 12.52 19.69 -1.42
C VAL A 171 14.02 19.41 -1.42
N GLU A 172 14.58 19.14 -0.25
CA GLU A 172 16.01 18.86 -0.10
C GLU A 172 16.44 17.69 -1.00
N PRO A 173 17.51 17.79 -1.78
CA PRO A 173 17.91 16.74 -2.72
C PRO A 173 18.15 15.36 -2.07
N ASN A 174 18.47 15.33 -0.77
CA ASN A 174 18.66 14.08 -0.03
C ASN A 174 17.34 13.36 0.29
N GLN A 175 16.19 14.02 0.12
CA GLN A 175 14.84 13.44 0.28
C GLN A 175 14.30 12.82 -1.01
N VAL A 176 15.00 12.94 -2.14
CA VAL A 176 14.60 12.37 -3.43
C VAL A 176 15.60 11.30 -3.85
N ILE A 177 15.12 10.06 -4.03
CA ILE A 177 15.94 8.93 -4.47
C ILE A 177 15.40 8.43 -5.81
N VAL A 178 16.24 8.48 -6.84
CA VAL A 178 15.87 8.02 -8.18
C VAL A 178 16.39 6.59 -8.42
N TYR A 179 15.47 5.71 -8.75
CA TYR A 179 15.78 4.34 -9.18
C TYR A 179 15.81 4.28 -10.70
N HIS A 180 16.88 3.79 -11.28
CA HIS A 180 17.08 3.83 -12.72
C HIS A 180 17.50 2.50 -13.32
N MET A 181 17.14 2.32 -14.59
CA MET A 181 17.56 1.19 -15.38
C MET A 181 19.05 1.28 -15.74
N PHE A 182 19.69 0.12 -15.88
CA PHE A 182 21.06 -0.01 -16.40
C PHE A 182 22.10 0.80 -15.62
N GLU A 183 23.19 1.18 -16.30
CA GLU A 183 24.31 1.92 -15.69
C GLU A 183 24.02 3.42 -15.53
N SER A 184 23.09 3.98 -16.32
CA SER A 184 22.78 5.41 -16.33
C SER A 184 21.27 5.64 -16.40
N PRO A 185 20.74 6.67 -15.71
CA PRO A 185 19.31 6.99 -15.75
C PRO A 185 18.89 7.47 -17.15
N ARG A 186 17.68 7.07 -17.55
CA ARG A 186 17.06 7.52 -18.82
C ARG A 186 16.64 8.98 -18.77
N ASN A 187 16.08 9.40 -17.65
CA ASN A 187 15.66 10.77 -17.38
C ASN A 187 15.90 11.07 -15.90
N VAL A 188 16.62 12.15 -15.61
CA VAL A 188 16.90 12.56 -14.24
C VAL A 188 16.97 14.08 -14.13
N ASN A 189 16.40 14.64 -13.07
CA ASN A 189 16.55 16.05 -12.75
C ASN A 189 17.99 16.31 -12.27
N PRO A 190 18.68 17.38 -12.77
CA PRO A 190 20.09 17.65 -12.43
C PRO A 190 20.37 17.84 -10.93
N LYS A 191 19.38 18.17 -10.13
CA LYS A 191 19.52 18.35 -8.67
C LYS A 191 19.49 17.02 -7.90
N VAL A 192 19.19 15.88 -8.54
CA VAL A 192 19.20 14.58 -7.88
C VAL A 192 20.63 14.19 -7.49
N ILE A 193 20.82 13.85 -6.22
CA ILE A 193 22.13 13.43 -5.67
C ILE A 193 22.16 11.98 -5.20
N LYS A 194 20.97 11.33 -5.06
CA LYS A 194 20.85 9.94 -4.65
C LYS A 194 20.21 9.11 -5.76
N MET A 195 20.92 8.13 -6.26
CA MET A 195 20.45 7.22 -7.30
C MET A 195 20.76 5.77 -6.93
N VAL A 196 19.87 4.87 -7.35
CA VAL A 196 20.04 3.42 -7.24
C VAL A 196 19.81 2.84 -8.63
N GLY A 197 20.84 2.27 -9.23
CA GLY A 197 20.84 1.76 -10.61
C GLY A 197 21.14 0.28 -10.71
N GLY A 198 21.31 -0.17 -11.96
CA GLY A 198 21.69 -1.54 -12.27
C GLY A 198 20.53 -2.53 -12.46
N PHE A 199 19.30 -2.04 -12.51
CA PHE A 199 18.14 -2.91 -12.78
C PHE A 199 18.06 -3.27 -14.25
N GLU A 200 17.77 -4.54 -14.54
CA GLU A 200 17.66 -5.06 -15.91
C GLU A 200 16.24 -4.95 -16.47
N SER A 201 15.23 -4.77 -15.60
CA SER A 201 13.82 -4.61 -16.00
C SER A 201 13.09 -3.55 -15.18
N ASP A 202 12.06 -2.92 -15.78
CA ASP A 202 11.17 -2.00 -15.06
C ASP A 202 10.47 -2.71 -13.90
N GLU A 203 10.19 -4.00 -14.02
CA GLU A 203 9.54 -4.80 -12.97
C GLU A 203 10.46 -4.99 -11.75
N GLU A 204 11.73 -5.31 -11.96
CA GLU A 204 12.74 -5.45 -10.91
C GLU A 204 12.96 -4.12 -10.19
N ARG A 205 13.12 -3.02 -10.95
CA ARG A 205 13.24 -1.67 -10.40
C ARG A 205 12.03 -1.30 -9.55
N ASP A 206 10.83 -1.50 -10.06
CA ASP A 206 9.58 -1.18 -9.38
C ASP A 206 9.37 -2.05 -8.12
N ALA A 207 9.82 -3.31 -8.16
CA ALA A 207 9.81 -4.18 -6.98
C ALA A 207 10.77 -3.66 -5.90
N ALA A 208 11.97 -3.24 -6.28
CA ALA A 208 12.94 -2.65 -5.36
C ALA A 208 12.42 -1.32 -4.77
N MET A 209 11.80 -0.44 -5.56
CA MET A 209 11.17 0.79 -5.07
C MET A 209 10.03 0.50 -4.09
N THR A 210 9.20 -0.51 -4.38
CA THR A 210 8.12 -0.92 -3.47
C THR A 210 8.69 -1.44 -2.15
N ALA A 211 9.72 -2.30 -2.18
CA ALA A 211 10.35 -2.86 -0.97
C ALA A 211 11.05 -1.80 -0.10
N ASN A 212 11.60 -0.75 -0.73
CA ASN A 212 12.34 0.32 -0.05
C ASN A 212 11.50 1.56 0.26
N SER A 213 10.18 1.45 0.24
CA SER A 213 9.25 2.52 0.58
C SER A 213 8.10 2.01 1.44
N SER A 214 7.47 2.90 2.21
CA SER A 214 6.41 2.53 3.15
C SER A 214 5.00 2.78 2.60
N LYS A 215 4.85 3.70 1.64
CA LYS A 215 3.57 4.11 1.06
C LYS A 215 3.72 4.46 -0.42
N ASP A 216 2.59 4.46 -1.13
CA ASP A 216 2.54 4.84 -2.55
C ASP A 216 1.77 6.15 -2.76
N ILE A 217 2.25 6.96 -3.71
CA ILE A 217 1.51 8.02 -4.38
C ILE A 217 1.31 7.56 -5.83
N ALA A 218 0.16 6.97 -6.11
CA ALA A 218 -0.12 6.33 -7.38
C ALA A 218 -1.59 6.49 -7.79
N PHE A 219 -1.85 6.75 -9.07
CA PHE A 219 -3.21 6.87 -9.61
C PHE A 219 -3.34 6.04 -10.88
N VAL A 220 -4.20 5.04 -10.86
CA VAL A 220 -4.51 4.18 -12.00
C VAL A 220 -5.50 4.91 -12.91
N LYS A 221 -5.18 5.03 -14.22
CA LYS A 221 -6.06 5.65 -15.19
C LYS A 221 -7.21 4.74 -15.66
N ASP A 222 -6.89 3.45 -15.85
CA ASP A 222 -7.83 2.44 -16.37
C ASP A 222 -7.80 1.23 -15.45
N HIS A 223 -8.86 1.05 -14.69
CA HIS A 223 -9.01 -0.04 -13.73
C HIS A 223 -9.39 -1.38 -14.41
N THR A 224 -9.63 -1.38 -15.71
CA THR A 224 -9.92 -2.61 -16.46
C THR A 224 -8.65 -3.32 -16.94
N LYS A 225 -7.48 -2.66 -16.84
CA LYS A 225 -6.19 -3.17 -17.30
C LYS A 225 -5.17 -3.20 -16.16
N LEU A 226 -4.39 -4.25 -16.12
CA LEU A 226 -3.26 -4.38 -15.20
C LEU A 226 -2.06 -3.57 -15.72
N SER A 227 -2.06 -2.26 -15.44
CA SER A 227 -0.92 -1.37 -15.75
C SER A 227 0.23 -1.57 -14.76
N GLY A 228 1.44 -1.12 -15.11
CA GLY A 228 2.59 -1.11 -14.18
C GLY A 228 2.26 -0.42 -12.85
N THR A 229 1.54 0.71 -12.90
CA THR A 229 1.06 1.40 -11.67
C THR A 229 0.13 0.52 -10.84
N ALA A 230 -0.79 -0.22 -11.47
CA ALA A 230 -1.69 -1.14 -10.78
C ALA A 230 -0.90 -2.32 -10.17
N GLN A 231 0.11 -2.84 -10.90
CA GLN A 231 1.01 -3.88 -10.38
C GLN A 231 1.79 -3.41 -9.16
N ASN A 232 2.29 -2.17 -9.14
CA ASN A 232 3.00 -1.60 -7.99
C ASN A 232 2.09 -1.50 -6.76
N ILE A 233 0.85 -1.06 -6.93
CA ILE A 233 -0.15 -1.03 -5.85
C ILE A 233 -0.42 -2.45 -5.33
N LEU A 234 -0.64 -3.43 -6.21
CA LEU A 234 -0.83 -4.83 -5.81
C LEU A 234 0.40 -5.39 -5.07
N ARG A 235 1.61 -5.11 -5.57
CA ARG A 235 2.85 -5.52 -4.91
C ARG A 235 2.97 -4.94 -3.50
N ARG A 236 2.60 -3.66 -3.31
CA ARG A 236 2.55 -3.02 -1.98
C ARG A 236 1.56 -3.72 -1.04
N MET A 237 0.42 -4.15 -1.56
CA MET A 237 -0.59 -4.86 -0.79
C MET A 237 -0.10 -6.23 -0.26
N LEU A 238 0.95 -6.78 -0.85
CA LEU A 238 1.54 -8.08 -0.48
C LEU A 238 2.69 -7.96 0.55
N LEU A 239 3.21 -6.76 0.80
CA LEU A 239 4.22 -6.47 1.82
C LEU A 239 3.59 -6.15 3.18
#